data_4861ca012d3795bcf71fe1229ba5f3a5
#
_entry.id   4861ca012d3795bcf71fe1229ba5f3a5
#
_cell.length_a   1.000
_cell.length_b   1.000
_cell.length_c   1.000
_cell.angle_alpha   90.00
_cell.angle_beta   90.00
_cell.angle_gamma   90.00
#
_symmetry.space_group_name_H-M   'P 1'
#
loop_
_entity.id
_entity.type
_entity.pdbx_description
1 polymer ?
#
loop_
_entity_poly.entity_id
_entity_poly.type
_entity_poly.pdbx_seq_one_letter_code
_entity_poly.pdbx_strand_id
1 'polypeptide(L)'
;MSTTKLIISDLHLADGHPVLDGFGDYQQSTLEGLLNAASPNGPLGHAQDVELIINGDCFDFLVTPPHDTGGTMNASLALEKLNSIIAAHHAFFEALRIFIKLPGRHITFLTGNHDVELCFAQVRARIYEAIGVEKGSQALYFCPTRFYRPLPDVYIEHGNHYDFWNRCTNGLWDTQGQPLTLDPVTITLPAGSHYVQHAALPISIQYPYFDHFEPSMNITRQMALLCLFNSAMVMQTVQHTMELLYQPRKGLSHLAPGEEYMPARLFEQVMFDLAEFKQDMLIRNPGWAEPSDAKDNQVQTNAIMEFVALRETLALPLMEAIATICMPTTYQMGESVAAGMHKVLRNDPTLRYCIAGHTHMARIDPINNGAQTYLNTASWTTRVALPVPDEITTELVAWLRQPNWQHIALRDVTQLVFALVNATTDEPSSASLYVWEGGINRNYRKIEV
;
A
#
# COMPACT_ATOMS: atom_id res chain seq x y z
N MET A 1 30.18 17.25 5.02
CA MET A 1 29.51 16.31 5.96
C MET A 1 28.84 15.22 5.11
N SER A 2 28.87 13.99 5.59
CA SER A 2 28.15 12.90 4.93
C SER A 2 26.81 12.64 5.60
N THR A 3 25.77 12.41 4.83
CA THR A 3 24.44 12.04 5.32
C THR A 3 23.92 10.83 4.56
N THR A 4 23.18 9.99 5.28
CA THR A 4 22.52 8.80 4.74
C THR A 4 21.04 8.88 5.08
N LYS A 5 20.16 8.63 4.10
CA LYS A 5 18.73 8.49 4.30
C LYS A 5 18.32 7.06 3.98
N LEU A 6 17.66 6.41 4.92
CA LEU A 6 17.05 5.09 4.77
C LEU A 6 15.55 5.30 4.65
N ILE A 7 14.94 4.90 3.54
CA ILE A 7 13.52 5.11 3.29
C ILE A 7 12.83 3.74 3.21
N ILE A 8 11.83 3.54 4.07
CA ILE A 8 10.91 2.40 4.06
C ILE A 8 9.48 2.93 4.01
N SER A 9 8.53 2.11 3.58
CA SER A 9 7.11 2.46 3.53
C SER A 9 6.22 1.24 3.71
N ASP A 10 4.92 1.47 3.87
CA ASP A 10 3.89 0.43 3.81
C ASP A 10 4.15 -0.73 4.78
N LEU A 11 4.32 -0.40 6.06
CA LEU A 11 4.55 -1.37 7.14
C LEU A 11 3.25 -1.98 7.65
N HIS A 12 2.16 -1.22 7.64
CA HIS A 12 0.80 -1.62 8.04
C HIS A 12 0.71 -2.28 9.42
N LEU A 13 1.30 -1.63 10.44
CA LEU A 13 1.13 -2.05 11.83
C LEU A 13 -0.33 -1.85 12.26
N ALA A 14 -1.00 -2.92 12.71
CA ALA A 14 -2.36 -2.89 13.21
C ALA A 14 -2.43 -3.28 14.70
N ASP A 15 -3.53 -3.86 15.15
CA ASP A 15 -3.77 -4.23 16.55
C ASP A 15 -3.25 -5.63 16.96
N GLY A 16 -2.41 -6.24 16.12
CA GLY A 16 -1.91 -7.61 16.33
C GLY A 16 -2.89 -8.69 15.88
N HIS A 17 -3.93 -8.35 15.12
CA HIS A 17 -4.84 -9.34 14.57
C HIS A 17 -4.09 -10.30 13.63
N PRO A 18 -4.17 -11.64 13.82
CA PRO A 18 -3.27 -12.60 13.17
C PRO A 18 -3.38 -12.65 11.64
N VAL A 19 -4.39 -12.02 11.07
CA VAL A 19 -4.69 -12.02 9.64
C VAL A 19 -4.57 -10.62 9.03
N LEU A 20 -4.94 -9.58 9.79
CA LEU A 20 -5.05 -8.21 9.27
C LEU A 20 -3.82 -7.36 9.55
N ASP A 21 -2.97 -7.79 10.48
CA ASP A 21 -1.74 -7.08 10.82
C ASP A 21 -0.65 -7.45 9.82
N GLY A 22 -0.18 -6.48 9.06
CA GLY A 22 0.84 -6.68 8.03
C GLY A 22 2.26 -6.83 8.60
N PHE A 23 2.48 -6.51 9.89
CA PHE A 23 3.79 -6.42 10.49
C PHE A 23 3.98 -7.48 11.59
N GLY A 24 4.58 -8.61 11.24
CA GLY A 24 4.85 -9.72 12.14
C GLY A 24 6.31 -9.80 12.60
N ASP A 25 6.67 -10.94 13.23
CA ASP A 25 8.00 -11.19 13.80
C ASP A 25 9.14 -11.08 12.77
N TYR A 26 8.88 -11.50 11.53
CA TYR A 26 9.88 -11.42 10.47
C TYR A 26 10.19 -9.96 10.10
N GLN A 27 9.17 -9.12 9.96
CA GLN A 27 9.31 -7.69 9.70
C GLN A 27 9.99 -6.99 10.87
N GLN A 28 9.59 -7.32 12.10
CA GLN A 28 10.20 -6.78 13.32
C GLN A 28 11.70 -7.10 13.39
N SER A 29 12.08 -8.35 13.23
CA SER A 29 13.49 -8.76 13.28
C SER A 29 14.32 -8.13 12.16
N THR A 30 13.71 -7.93 10.99
CA THR A 30 14.34 -7.23 9.86
C THR A 30 14.53 -5.75 10.13
N LEU A 31 13.54 -5.08 10.69
CA LEU A 31 13.66 -3.67 11.11
C LEU A 31 14.80 -3.49 12.11
N GLU A 32 14.86 -4.32 13.14
CA GLU A 32 15.95 -4.31 14.12
C GLU A 32 17.32 -4.53 13.45
N GLY A 33 17.39 -5.46 12.48
CA GLY A 33 18.58 -5.69 11.68
C GLY A 33 19.01 -4.46 10.88
N LEU A 34 18.08 -3.81 10.20
CA LEU A 34 18.31 -2.59 9.42
C LEU A 34 18.78 -1.43 10.33
N LEU A 35 18.10 -1.21 11.47
CA LEU A 35 18.47 -0.17 12.43
C LEU A 35 19.84 -0.42 13.06
N ASN A 36 20.18 -1.69 13.35
CA ASN A 36 21.50 -2.08 13.81
C ASN A 36 22.57 -1.84 12.73
N ALA A 37 22.27 -2.13 11.46
CA ALA A 37 23.18 -1.82 10.34
C ALA A 37 23.39 -0.31 10.17
N ALA A 38 22.39 0.50 10.50
CA ALA A 38 22.42 1.96 10.46
C ALA A 38 23.00 2.60 11.75
N SER A 39 23.34 1.81 12.76
CA SER A 39 24.02 2.29 13.97
C SER A 39 25.44 2.81 13.64
N PRO A 40 26.07 3.64 14.48
CA PRO A 40 27.38 4.21 14.17
C PRO A 40 28.49 3.21 13.78
N ASN A 41 28.39 1.98 14.29
CA ASN A 41 29.32 0.89 14.00
C ASN A 41 28.83 -0.09 12.94
N GLY A 42 27.66 0.16 12.36
CA GLY A 42 27.06 -0.70 11.34
C GLY A 42 27.48 -0.31 9.92
N PRO A 43 27.29 -1.18 8.95
CA PRO A 43 27.73 -0.98 7.56
C PRO A 43 27.01 0.17 6.84
N LEU A 44 25.81 0.55 7.28
CA LEU A 44 25.04 1.69 6.76
C LEU A 44 25.18 2.94 7.63
N GLY A 45 25.90 2.86 8.75
CA GLY A 45 25.96 3.90 9.78
C GLY A 45 27.21 4.78 9.73
N HIS A 46 28.03 4.71 8.70
CA HIS A 46 29.29 5.48 8.60
C HIS A 46 29.09 6.99 8.44
N ALA A 47 27.92 7.43 7.94
CA ALA A 47 27.61 8.84 7.87
C ALA A 47 27.44 9.45 9.26
N GLN A 48 27.83 10.74 9.41
CA GLN A 48 27.64 11.48 10.65
C GLN A 48 26.15 11.66 10.99
N ASP A 49 25.33 11.81 9.94
CA ASP A 49 23.89 11.97 10.03
C ASP A 49 23.19 10.83 9.26
N VAL A 50 22.37 10.06 9.96
CA VAL A 50 21.55 8.98 9.38
C VAL A 50 20.10 9.18 9.77
N GLU A 51 19.25 9.29 8.80
CA GLU A 51 17.81 9.46 8.98
C GLU A 51 17.04 8.26 8.46
N LEU A 52 16.21 7.67 9.32
CA LEU A 52 15.18 6.74 8.93
C LEU A 52 13.94 7.53 8.52
N ILE A 53 13.49 7.39 7.30
CA ILE A 53 12.29 8.00 6.76
C ILE A 53 11.25 6.89 6.55
N ILE A 54 10.16 6.97 7.31
CA ILE A 54 9.00 6.08 7.16
C ILE A 54 8.00 6.83 6.28
N ASN A 55 7.93 6.42 5.03
CA ASN A 55 7.26 7.16 3.96
C ASN A 55 5.80 6.75 3.79
N GLY A 56 4.99 6.94 4.85
CA GLY A 56 3.55 6.66 4.86
C GLY A 56 3.20 5.19 5.08
N ASP A 57 1.95 4.96 5.44
CA ASP A 57 1.34 3.67 5.74
C ASP A 57 2.18 2.85 6.74
N CYS A 58 2.73 3.58 7.75
CA CYS A 58 3.38 2.93 8.88
C CYS A 58 2.35 2.21 9.75
N PHE A 59 1.24 2.87 10.03
CA PHE A 59 0.17 2.35 10.87
C PHE A 59 -1.08 2.09 10.04
N ASP A 60 -1.75 0.97 10.32
CA ASP A 60 -3.01 0.66 9.65
C ASP A 60 -4.22 0.97 10.53
N PHE A 61 -4.64 2.22 10.51
CA PHE A 61 -5.84 2.66 11.20
C PHE A 61 -7.12 2.13 10.55
N LEU A 62 -7.08 1.68 9.30
CA LEU A 62 -8.26 1.21 8.59
C LEU A 62 -8.71 -0.15 9.08
N VAL A 63 -7.77 -1.08 9.30
CA VAL A 63 -8.05 -2.44 9.75
C VAL A 63 -8.04 -2.59 11.27
N THR A 64 -7.56 -1.57 12.01
CA THR A 64 -7.62 -1.55 13.48
C THR A 64 -9.02 -1.16 13.96
N PRO A 65 -9.67 -1.91 14.87
CA PRO A 65 -10.99 -1.58 15.42
C PRO A 65 -11.00 -0.25 16.20
N PRO A 66 -12.18 0.42 16.31
CA PRO A 66 -13.45 0.10 15.66
C PRO A 66 -13.45 0.47 14.17
N HIS A 67 -14.12 -0.34 13.33
CA HIS A 67 -14.08 -0.19 11.87
C HIS A 67 -15.13 0.77 11.32
N ASP A 68 -16.31 0.85 11.94
CA ASP A 68 -17.38 1.76 11.51
C ASP A 68 -17.12 3.17 12.05
N THR A 69 -16.51 4.01 11.23
CA THR A 69 -16.20 5.41 11.56
C THR A 69 -17.17 6.41 10.93
N GLY A 70 -18.20 5.93 10.22
CA GLY A 70 -19.12 6.79 9.46
C GLY A 70 -18.41 7.63 8.39
N GLY A 71 -17.20 7.22 7.98
CA GLY A 71 -16.39 7.89 6.98
C GLY A 71 -15.61 9.11 7.44
N THR A 72 -15.61 9.36 8.74
CA THR A 72 -14.85 10.45 9.34
C THR A 72 -14.02 9.94 10.50
N MET A 73 -12.86 10.57 10.71
CA MET A 73 -11.97 10.28 11.82
C MET A 73 -11.78 11.53 12.65
N ASN A 74 -11.70 11.37 13.97
CA ASN A 74 -11.34 12.42 14.92
C ASN A 74 -10.20 11.94 15.81
N ALA A 75 -9.58 12.88 16.52
CA ALA A 75 -8.41 12.61 17.34
C ALA A 75 -8.64 11.58 18.46
N SER A 76 -9.85 11.55 19.06
CA SER A 76 -10.16 10.61 20.15
C SER A 76 -10.20 9.17 19.66
N LEU A 77 -10.88 8.94 18.53
CA LEU A 77 -10.96 7.63 17.90
C LEU A 77 -9.59 7.19 17.35
N ALA A 78 -8.85 8.12 16.75
CA ALA A 78 -7.49 7.85 16.28
C ALA A 78 -6.55 7.43 17.44
N LEU A 79 -6.66 8.08 18.61
CA LEU A 79 -5.90 7.69 19.80
C LEU A 79 -6.28 6.32 20.35
N GLU A 80 -7.57 5.95 20.33
CA GLU A 80 -8.01 4.63 20.72
C GLU A 80 -7.35 3.55 19.85
N LYS A 81 -7.42 3.70 18.53
CA LYS A 81 -6.77 2.78 17.58
C LYS A 81 -5.25 2.75 17.76
N LEU A 82 -4.60 3.91 17.86
CA LEU A 82 -3.15 3.98 18.05
C LEU A 82 -2.71 3.27 19.34
N ASN A 83 -3.48 3.37 20.43
CA ASN A 83 -3.14 2.67 21.66
C ASN A 83 -3.20 1.13 21.50
N SER A 84 -4.14 0.63 20.70
CA SER A 84 -4.18 -0.81 20.34
C SER A 84 -2.96 -1.22 19.52
N ILE A 85 -2.58 -0.41 18.54
CA ILE A 85 -1.37 -0.63 17.72
C ILE A 85 -0.10 -0.61 18.59
N ILE A 86 0.04 0.38 19.49
CA ILE A 86 1.20 0.47 20.39
C ILE A 86 1.27 -0.76 21.33
N ALA A 87 0.13 -1.22 21.82
CA ALA A 87 0.08 -2.39 22.69
C ALA A 87 0.51 -3.67 21.96
N ALA A 88 0.13 -3.82 20.69
CA ALA A 88 0.52 -4.96 19.85
C ALA A 88 2.00 -4.92 19.43
N HIS A 89 2.52 -3.72 19.15
CA HIS A 89 3.84 -3.53 18.55
C HIS A 89 4.86 -2.83 19.46
N HIS A 90 4.86 -3.18 20.74
CA HIS A 90 5.80 -2.58 21.69
C HIS A 90 7.27 -2.67 21.24
N ALA A 91 7.67 -3.80 20.63
CA ALA A 91 9.03 -4.01 20.12
C ALA A 91 9.41 -3.03 19.01
N PHE A 92 8.46 -2.66 18.14
CA PHE A 92 8.68 -1.66 17.10
C PHE A 92 9.06 -0.29 17.70
N PHE A 93 8.26 0.19 18.65
CA PHE A 93 8.54 1.49 19.30
C PHE A 93 9.84 1.46 20.11
N GLU A 94 10.15 0.32 20.73
CA GLU A 94 11.42 0.13 21.44
C GLU A 94 12.62 0.16 20.49
N ALA A 95 12.53 -0.48 19.31
CA ALA A 95 13.59 -0.44 18.31
C ALA A 95 13.83 1.00 17.82
N LEU A 96 12.78 1.75 17.55
CA LEU A 96 12.88 3.17 17.19
C LEU A 96 13.48 4.01 18.33
N ARG A 97 13.10 3.72 19.59
CA ARG A 97 13.64 4.38 20.78
C ARG A 97 15.14 4.14 20.94
N ILE A 98 15.59 2.94 20.70
CA ILE A 98 17.03 2.61 20.76
C ILE A 98 17.78 3.34 19.66
N PHE A 99 17.27 3.31 18.44
CA PHE A 99 17.90 3.94 17.28
C PHE A 99 18.06 5.46 17.46
N ILE A 100 16.99 6.15 17.85
CA ILE A 100 16.95 7.62 17.94
C ILE A 100 17.86 8.18 19.06
N LYS A 101 18.24 7.34 20.04
CA LYS A 101 19.19 7.71 21.10
C LYS A 101 20.66 7.67 20.65
N LEU A 102 20.94 7.06 19.51
CA LEU A 102 22.29 7.00 18.97
C LEU A 102 22.68 8.38 18.39
N PRO A 103 23.95 8.79 18.50
CA PRO A 103 24.40 10.08 17.97
C PRO A 103 24.15 10.23 16.46
N GLY A 104 23.58 11.35 16.05
CA GLY A 104 23.30 11.65 14.64
C GLY A 104 22.26 10.75 14.00
N ARG A 105 21.32 10.19 14.79
CA ARG A 105 20.21 9.36 14.28
C ARG A 105 18.89 10.12 14.43
N HIS A 106 18.13 10.13 13.34
CA HIS A 106 16.86 10.83 13.23
C HIS A 106 15.80 9.93 12.64
N ILE A 107 14.55 10.21 12.96
CA ILE A 107 13.39 9.51 12.38
C ILE A 107 12.41 10.55 11.85
N THR A 108 11.93 10.36 10.63
CA THR A 108 10.91 11.18 9.99
C THR A 108 9.74 10.31 9.57
N PHE A 109 8.53 10.71 9.95
CA PHE A 109 7.28 10.11 9.47
C PHE A 109 6.64 11.01 8.42
N LEU A 110 6.28 10.41 7.28
CA LEU A 110 5.34 10.97 6.31
C LEU A 110 3.99 10.30 6.50
N THR A 111 2.94 10.95 6.02
CA THR A 111 1.58 10.46 6.09
C THR A 111 1.22 9.72 4.80
N GLY A 112 0.65 8.53 4.91
CA GLY A 112 0.02 7.78 3.82
C GLY A 112 -1.51 7.85 3.87
N ASN A 113 -2.20 6.94 3.19
CA ASN A 113 -3.66 6.86 3.21
C ASN A 113 -4.21 5.96 4.34
N HIS A 114 -3.42 5.05 4.88
CA HIS A 114 -3.79 4.21 6.02
C HIS A 114 -3.49 4.86 7.37
N ASP A 115 -2.69 5.94 7.39
CA ASP A 115 -2.30 6.64 8.60
C ASP A 115 -2.44 8.18 8.50
N VAL A 116 -3.50 8.63 7.81
CA VAL A 116 -3.86 10.07 7.74
C VAL A 116 -4.06 10.69 9.12
N GLU A 117 -4.32 9.87 10.12
CA GLU A 117 -4.47 10.21 11.53
C GLU A 117 -3.21 10.84 12.14
N LEU A 118 -2.05 10.68 11.50
CA LEU A 118 -0.82 11.41 11.84
C LEU A 118 -0.97 12.94 11.73
N CYS A 119 -2.02 13.43 11.06
CA CYS A 119 -2.38 14.85 11.05
C CYS A 119 -2.85 15.38 12.41
N PHE A 120 -3.34 14.53 13.33
CA PHE A 120 -3.77 14.95 14.65
C PHE A 120 -2.57 15.15 15.60
N ALA A 121 -2.53 16.31 16.27
CA ALA A 121 -1.46 16.63 17.21
C ALA A 121 -1.40 15.66 18.40
N GLN A 122 -2.56 15.13 18.84
CA GLN A 122 -2.66 14.15 19.91
C GLN A 122 -2.06 12.80 19.51
N VAL A 123 -2.28 12.35 18.27
CA VAL A 123 -1.69 11.12 17.73
C VAL A 123 -0.17 11.23 17.71
N ARG A 124 0.36 12.33 17.16
CA ARG A 124 1.81 12.58 17.16
C ARG A 124 2.38 12.63 18.57
N ALA A 125 1.70 13.31 19.51
CA ALA A 125 2.13 13.38 20.90
C ALA A 125 2.22 11.98 21.54
N ARG A 126 1.26 11.10 21.26
CA ARG A 126 1.26 9.73 21.77
C ARG A 126 2.40 8.88 21.18
N ILE A 127 2.78 9.11 19.93
CA ILE A 127 3.94 8.45 19.30
C ILE A 127 5.25 8.96 19.94
N TYR A 128 5.39 10.27 20.22
CA TYR A 128 6.53 10.80 20.97
C TYR A 128 6.69 10.09 22.32
N GLU A 129 5.60 9.90 23.05
CA GLU A 129 5.59 9.16 24.33
C GLU A 129 6.00 7.69 24.15
N ALA A 130 5.45 7.00 23.14
CA ALA A 130 5.73 5.59 22.89
C ALA A 130 7.21 5.34 22.54
N ILE A 131 7.80 6.25 21.75
CA ILE A 131 9.23 6.21 21.41
C ILE A 131 10.10 6.71 22.58
N GLY A 132 9.51 7.43 23.56
CA GLY A 132 10.23 7.92 24.72
C GLY A 132 11.13 9.13 24.43
N VAL A 133 10.69 10.02 23.55
CA VAL A 133 11.33 11.31 23.25
C VAL A 133 10.40 12.48 23.57
N GLU A 134 11.01 13.60 23.95
CA GLU A 134 10.25 14.82 24.25
C GLU A 134 9.58 15.36 22.97
N LYS A 135 8.35 15.87 23.12
CA LYS A 135 7.62 16.54 22.06
C LYS A 135 8.42 17.71 21.51
N GLY A 136 8.60 17.74 20.20
CA GLY A 136 9.40 18.76 19.51
C GLY A 136 10.91 18.49 19.49
N SER A 137 11.32 17.28 19.89
CA SER A 137 12.70 16.81 19.67
C SER A 137 13.07 16.89 18.19
N GLN A 138 14.27 17.41 17.91
CA GLN A 138 14.82 17.45 16.55
C GLN A 138 15.11 16.06 15.99
N ALA A 139 15.18 15.04 16.84
CA ALA A 139 15.49 13.66 16.43
C ALA A 139 14.27 12.92 15.89
N LEU A 140 13.04 13.37 16.21
CA LEU A 140 11.79 12.80 15.69
C LEU A 140 10.96 13.88 15.01
N TYR A 141 10.67 13.71 13.74
CA TYR A 141 9.96 14.68 12.92
C TYR A 141 8.74 14.06 12.27
N PHE A 142 7.63 14.76 12.26
CA PHE A 142 6.44 14.44 11.47
C PHE A 142 6.31 15.48 10.37
N CYS A 143 6.45 15.04 9.12
CA CYS A 143 6.39 15.92 7.98
C CYS A 143 4.97 16.50 7.83
N PRO A 144 4.77 17.83 7.93
CA PRO A 144 3.44 18.41 7.83
C PRO A 144 2.96 18.54 6.38
N THR A 145 3.89 18.53 5.43
CA THR A 145 3.60 18.62 3.99
C THR A 145 3.34 17.23 3.41
N ARG A 146 2.65 17.19 2.28
CA ARG A 146 2.41 15.94 1.55
C ARG A 146 3.70 15.27 1.09
N PHE A 147 4.76 16.04 0.88
CA PHE A 147 6.07 15.57 0.44
C PHE A 147 7.18 16.07 1.35
N TYR A 148 8.32 15.39 1.30
CA TYR A 148 9.54 15.73 2.02
C TYR A 148 10.73 15.86 1.08
N ARG A 149 11.54 16.88 1.29
CA ARG A 149 12.80 17.08 0.54
C ARG A 149 13.97 17.10 1.52
N PRO A 150 14.50 15.92 1.90
CA PRO A 150 15.62 15.84 2.84
C PRO A 150 16.93 16.38 2.25
N LEU A 151 17.02 16.44 0.92
CA LEU A 151 18.14 16.93 0.14
C LEU A 151 17.63 17.74 -1.05
N PRO A 152 18.41 18.70 -1.59
CA PRO A 152 17.94 19.56 -2.69
C PRO A 152 17.50 18.79 -3.94
N ASP A 153 18.12 17.64 -4.20
CA ASP A 153 17.92 16.80 -5.39
C ASP A 153 17.09 15.53 -5.13
N VAL A 154 16.50 15.39 -3.92
CA VAL A 154 15.68 14.24 -3.51
C VAL A 154 14.28 14.68 -3.07
N TYR A 155 13.26 14.10 -3.68
CA TYR A 155 11.84 14.30 -3.37
C TYR A 155 11.23 12.98 -2.90
N ILE A 156 10.54 12.99 -1.77
CA ILE A 156 9.90 11.82 -1.18
C ILE A 156 8.42 12.15 -0.94
N GLU A 157 7.54 11.28 -1.36
CA GLU A 157 6.08 11.36 -1.14
C GLU A 157 5.54 9.93 -1.04
N HIS A 158 4.51 9.69 -0.23
CA HIS A 158 3.94 8.33 -0.16
C HIS A 158 3.44 7.84 -1.52
N GLY A 159 2.72 8.67 -2.25
CA GLY A 159 2.26 8.36 -3.61
C GLY A 159 0.75 8.23 -3.76
N ASN A 160 0.00 8.00 -2.69
CA ASN A 160 -1.46 7.85 -2.68
C ASN A 160 -2.22 9.02 -3.29
N HIS A 161 -1.61 10.20 -3.37
CA HIS A 161 -2.24 11.39 -3.98
C HIS A 161 -2.50 11.21 -5.48
N TYR A 162 -1.70 10.40 -6.17
CA TYR A 162 -1.87 10.09 -7.60
C TYR A 162 -2.82 8.93 -7.85
N ASP A 163 -3.19 8.21 -6.79
CA ASP A 163 -4.22 7.20 -6.83
C ASP A 163 -5.59 7.83 -6.53
N PHE A 164 -6.49 7.69 -7.49
CA PHE A 164 -7.82 8.25 -7.39
C PHE A 164 -8.62 7.76 -6.17
N TRP A 165 -8.45 6.50 -5.78
CA TRP A 165 -9.15 5.90 -4.66
C TRP A 165 -8.65 6.36 -3.30
N ASN A 166 -7.35 6.56 -3.19
CA ASN A 166 -6.64 6.76 -1.93
C ASN A 166 -6.20 8.20 -1.73
N ARG A 167 -6.55 9.09 -2.67
CA ARG A 167 -6.23 10.50 -2.59
C ARG A 167 -6.98 11.18 -1.45
N CYS A 168 -6.24 11.75 -0.51
CA CYS A 168 -6.80 12.57 0.56
C CYS A 168 -7.10 13.98 0.03
N THR A 169 -8.34 14.21 -0.45
CA THR A 169 -8.77 15.50 -1.02
C THR A 169 -9.37 16.47 0.01
N ASN A 170 -9.40 16.06 1.27
CA ASN A 170 -10.32 16.63 2.27
C ASN A 170 -9.73 17.75 3.12
N GLY A 171 -9.04 18.71 2.48
CA GLY A 171 -8.60 19.91 3.17
C GLY A 171 -7.39 19.73 4.09
N LEU A 172 -6.63 18.62 3.98
CA LEU A 172 -5.37 18.43 4.70
C LEU A 172 -4.24 19.22 4.05
N TRP A 173 -4.17 19.20 2.73
CA TRP A 173 -3.16 19.90 1.94
C TRP A 173 -3.81 20.70 0.81
N ASP A 174 -3.15 21.80 0.45
CA ASP A 174 -3.47 22.54 -0.76
C ASP A 174 -2.95 21.82 -2.03
N THR A 175 -3.17 22.43 -3.17
CA THR A 175 -2.71 21.89 -4.48
C THR A 175 -1.18 21.82 -4.59
N GLN A 176 -0.45 22.54 -3.73
CA GLN A 176 1.00 22.56 -3.64
C GLN A 176 1.53 21.53 -2.63
N GLY A 177 0.65 20.79 -1.94
CA GLY A 177 1.01 19.85 -0.89
C GLY A 177 1.37 20.50 0.45
N GLN A 178 1.02 21.79 0.66
CA GLN A 178 1.21 22.48 1.93
C GLN A 178 0.01 22.24 2.86
N PRO A 179 0.22 22.13 4.18
CA PRO A 179 -0.86 21.86 5.11
C PRO A 179 -1.83 23.06 5.17
N LEU A 180 -3.13 22.78 5.00
CA LEU A 180 -4.19 23.78 5.17
C LEU A 180 -4.48 24.04 6.66
N THR A 181 -4.27 23.01 7.49
CA THR A 181 -4.33 23.12 8.94
C THR A 181 -3.31 22.17 9.57
N LEU A 182 -2.72 22.58 10.69
CA LEU A 182 -1.73 21.75 11.40
C LEU A 182 -2.37 20.78 12.40
N ASP A 183 -3.65 20.97 12.73
CA ASP A 183 -4.39 20.13 13.67
C ASP A 183 -5.89 20.17 13.32
N PRO A 184 -6.33 19.35 12.38
CA PRO A 184 -7.75 19.28 12.01
C PRO A 184 -8.59 18.73 13.18
N VAL A 185 -9.85 19.15 13.28
CA VAL A 185 -10.80 18.60 14.27
C VAL A 185 -11.27 17.21 13.84
N THR A 186 -11.54 17.07 12.55
CA THR A 186 -11.94 15.81 11.90
C THR A 186 -11.32 15.72 10.51
N ILE A 187 -11.08 14.51 10.06
CA ILE A 187 -10.70 14.23 8.68
C ILE A 187 -11.75 13.33 8.05
N THR A 188 -12.02 13.54 6.76
CA THR A 188 -12.84 12.65 5.95
C THR A 188 -11.92 11.64 5.27
N LEU A 189 -12.22 10.36 5.42
CA LEU A 189 -11.41 9.31 4.82
C LEU A 189 -11.60 9.26 3.30
N PRO A 190 -10.56 8.88 2.51
CA PRO A 190 -10.68 8.65 1.07
C PRO A 190 -11.69 7.53 0.74
N ALA A 191 -12.11 7.48 -0.51
CA ALA A 191 -13.04 6.45 -0.98
C ALA A 191 -12.49 5.02 -0.82
N GLY A 192 -11.19 4.84 -1.06
CA GLY A 192 -10.49 3.58 -0.85
C GLY A 192 -10.54 3.11 0.60
N SER A 193 -10.41 4.04 1.57
CA SER A 193 -10.54 3.70 3.00
C SER A 193 -11.92 3.17 3.36
N HIS A 194 -12.99 3.76 2.77
CA HIS A 194 -14.34 3.24 2.93
C HIS A 194 -14.50 1.85 2.32
N TYR A 195 -13.93 1.66 1.11
CA TYR A 195 -13.93 0.34 0.47
C TYR A 195 -13.21 -0.68 1.36
N VAL A 196 -12.04 -0.35 1.90
CA VAL A 196 -11.31 -1.24 2.81
C VAL A 196 -12.18 -1.62 4.01
N GLN A 197 -12.77 -0.65 4.72
CA GLN A 197 -13.52 -0.91 5.94
C GLN A 197 -14.82 -1.71 5.71
N HIS A 198 -15.54 -1.46 4.62
CA HIS A 198 -16.87 -2.01 4.42
C HIS A 198 -16.95 -3.17 3.42
N ALA A 199 -16.01 -3.25 2.50
CA ALA A 199 -16.02 -4.26 1.44
C ALA A 199 -14.82 -5.22 1.51
N ALA A 200 -13.59 -4.71 1.62
CA ALA A 200 -12.40 -5.55 1.60
C ALA A 200 -12.17 -6.28 2.93
N LEU A 201 -12.34 -5.61 4.08
CA LEU A 201 -12.07 -6.17 5.41
C LEU A 201 -12.78 -7.50 5.69
N PRO A 202 -14.10 -7.68 5.42
CA PRO A 202 -14.75 -8.98 5.56
C PRO A 202 -14.12 -10.08 4.70
N ILE A 203 -13.63 -9.72 3.50
CA ILE A 203 -12.94 -10.64 2.60
C ILE A 203 -11.59 -11.01 3.20
N SER A 204 -10.78 -10.02 3.58
CA SER A 204 -9.43 -10.23 4.11
C SER A 204 -9.42 -11.07 5.39
N ILE A 205 -10.44 -10.93 6.26
CA ILE A 205 -10.61 -11.80 7.44
C ILE A 205 -10.80 -13.28 7.04
N GLN A 206 -11.60 -13.55 6.02
CA GLN A 206 -11.91 -14.93 5.60
C GLN A 206 -10.93 -15.47 4.56
N TYR A 207 -10.41 -14.60 3.70
CA TYR A 207 -9.51 -14.94 2.59
C TYR A 207 -8.30 -13.99 2.58
N PRO A 208 -7.39 -14.08 3.55
CA PRO A 208 -6.32 -13.11 3.76
C PRO A 208 -5.37 -12.97 2.57
N TYR A 209 -5.23 -13.99 1.74
CA TYR A 209 -4.33 -13.97 0.60
C TYR A 209 -4.71 -12.91 -0.47
N PHE A 210 -5.93 -12.39 -0.49
CA PHE A 210 -6.36 -11.41 -1.48
C PHE A 210 -5.52 -10.12 -1.47
N ASP A 211 -5.19 -9.62 -0.28
CA ASP A 211 -4.41 -8.38 -0.13
C ASP A 211 -2.90 -8.63 -0.21
N HIS A 212 -2.49 -9.91 -0.29
CA HIS A 212 -1.10 -10.32 -0.20
C HIS A 212 -0.49 -10.87 -1.50
N PHE A 213 -1.25 -10.96 -2.58
CA PHE A 213 -0.71 -11.46 -3.85
C PHE A 213 0.38 -10.56 -4.45
N GLU A 214 1.44 -11.20 -4.98
CA GLU A 214 2.50 -10.57 -5.75
C GLU A 214 2.71 -11.34 -7.07
N PRO A 215 2.57 -10.74 -8.25
CA PRO A 215 2.04 -9.39 -8.47
C PRO A 215 0.58 -9.24 -8.01
N SER A 216 0.19 -8.03 -7.66
CA SER A 216 -1.18 -7.76 -7.24
C SER A 216 -2.18 -8.06 -8.36
N MET A 217 -3.31 -8.66 -8.00
CA MET A 217 -4.41 -8.88 -8.94
C MET A 217 -5.32 -7.65 -9.01
N ASN A 218 -5.87 -7.35 -10.18
CA ASN A 218 -6.94 -6.38 -10.25
C ASN A 218 -8.20 -6.91 -9.52
N ILE A 219 -9.08 -5.98 -9.11
CA ILE A 219 -10.26 -6.30 -8.30
C ILE A 219 -11.21 -7.29 -9.00
N THR A 220 -11.32 -7.22 -10.33
CA THR A 220 -12.18 -8.12 -11.11
C THR A 220 -11.72 -9.57 -11.01
N ARG A 221 -10.42 -9.83 -11.11
CA ARG A 221 -9.87 -11.18 -10.96
C ARG A 221 -9.95 -11.67 -9.51
N GLN A 222 -9.72 -10.78 -8.55
CA GLN A 222 -9.94 -11.11 -7.13
C GLN A 222 -11.39 -11.56 -6.90
N MET A 223 -12.36 -10.80 -7.39
CA MET A 223 -13.77 -11.17 -7.27
C MET A 223 -14.11 -12.46 -8.01
N ALA A 224 -13.52 -12.70 -9.21
CA ALA A 224 -13.71 -13.95 -9.94
C ALA A 224 -13.15 -15.14 -9.16
N LEU A 225 -11.97 -15.04 -8.56
CA LEU A 225 -11.40 -16.09 -7.72
C LEU A 225 -12.28 -16.35 -6.48
N LEU A 226 -12.75 -15.31 -5.82
CA LEU A 226 -13.64 -15.44 -4.68
C LEU A 226 -14.98 -16.08 -5.04
N CYS A 227 -15.54 -15.77 -6.22
CA CYS A 227 -16.77 -16.39 -6.72
C CYS A 227 -16.69 -17.92 -6.82
N LEU A 228 -15.50 -18.48 -7.07
CA LEU A 228 -15.32 -19.93 -7.10
C LEU A 228 -15.55 -20.59 -5.75
N PHE A 229 -15.40 -19.84 -4.65
CA PHE A 229 -15.47 -20.36 -3.28
C PHE A 229 -16.67 -19.79 -2.50
N ASN A 230 -17.04 -18.51 -2.72
CA ASN A 230 -18.05 -17.82 -1.93
C ASN A 230 -18.76 -16.73 -2.75
N SER A 231 -19.64 -17.12 -3.66
CA SER A 231 -20.39 -16.18 -4.50
C SER A 231 -21.30 -15.23 -3.70
N ALA A 232 -21.81 -15.68 -2.54
CA ALA A 232 -22.65 -14.84 -1.68
C ALA A 232 -21.85 -13.64 -1.12
N MET A 233 -20.60 -13.84 -0.70
CA MET A 233 -19.71 -12.78 -0.24
C MET A 233 -19.40 -11.78 -1.36
N VAL A 234 -19.16 -12.26 -2.57
CA VAL A 234 -18.95 -11.39 -3.74
C VAL A 234 -20.17 -10.51 -3.99
N MET A 235 -21.38 -11.07 -3.95
CA MET A 235 -22.61 -10.29 -4.13
C MET A 235 -22.77 -9.22 -3.06
N GLN A 236 -22.48 -9.51 -1.80
CA GLN A 236 -22.50 -8.52 -0.71
C GLN A 236 -21.46 -7.43 -0.94
N THR A 237 -20.22 -7.81 -1.31
CA THR A 237 -19.14 -6.85 -1.59
C THR A 237 -19.50 -5.92 -2.75
N VAL A 238 -20.02 -6.47 -3.85
CA VAL A 238 -20.47 -5.68 -5.00
C VAL A 238 -21.60 -4.74 -4.59
N GLN A 239 -22.58 -5.22 -3.83
CA GLN A 239 -23.68 -4.39 -3.33
C GLN A 239 -23.16 -3.24 -2.47
N HIS A 240 -22.32 -3.49 -1.47
CA HIS A 240 -21.73 -2.47 -0.62
C HIS A 240 -20.90 -1.46 -1.42
N THR A 241 -20.10 -1.94 -2.38
CA THR A 241 -19.33 -1.07 -3.27
C THR A 241 -20.23 -0.15 -4.07
N MET A 242 -21.34 -0.69 -4.63
CA MET A 242 -22.33 0.10 -5.36
C MET A 242 -23.03 1.11 -4.45
N GLU A 243 -23.42 0.72 -3.24
CA GLU A 243 -24.00 1.64 -2.26
C GLU A 243 -23.05 2.79 -1.92
N LEU A 244 -21.75 2.52 -1.73
CA LEU A 244 -20.73 3.55 -1.50
C LEU A 244 -20.60 4.51 -2.69
N LEU A 245 -20.73 4.01 -3.91
CA LEU A 245 -20.63 4.79 -5.13
C LEU A 245 -21.86 5.67 -5.41
N TYR A 246 -23.06 5.16 -5.11
CA TYR A 246 -24.32 5.82 -5.45
C TYR A 246 -24.94 6.62 -4.30
N GLN A 247 -24.44 6.49 -3.05
CA GLN A 247 -24.95 7.34 -1.98
C GLN A 247 -24.54 8.80 -2.23
N PRO A 248 -25.50 9.75 -2.30
CA PRO A 248 -25.17 11.16 -2.33
C PRO A 248 -24.50 11.51 -1.00
N ARG A 249 -23.18 11.63 -1.00
CA ARG A 249 -22.43 12.01 0.21
C ARG A 249 -22.84 13.42 0.62
N LYS A 250 -23.60 13.51 1.69
CA LYS A 250 -23.85 14.78 2.38
C LYS A 250 -22.50 15.33 2.83
N GLY A 251 -21.94 16.29 2.11
CA GLY A 251 -20.65 16.91 2.40
C GLY A 251 -19.64 16.98 1.24
N LEU A 252 -19.88 16.32 0.12
CA LEU A 252 -19.01 16.43 -1.09
C LEU A 252 -19.34 17.67 -1.97
N SER A 253 -20.00 18.68 -1.43
CA SER A 253 -20.27 19.95 -2.15
C SER A 253 -19.03 20.81 -2.38
N HIS A 254 -17.83 20.33 -2.08
CA HIS A 254 -16.56 21.07 -2.22
C HIS A 254 -15.55 20.39 -3.16
N LEU A 255 -16.02 19.63 -4.16
CA LEU A 255 -15.15 19.24 -5.28
C LEU A 255 -14.72 20.52 -6.02
N ALA A 256 -13.43 20.70 -6.23
CA ALA A 256 -12.92 21.83 -7.00
C ALA A 256 -13.49 21.79 -8.43
N PRO A 257 -13.75 22.96 -9.07
CA PRO A 257 -14.21 22.98 -10.46
C PRO A 257 -13.22 22.23 -11.36
N GLY A 258 -13.67 21.17 -12.03
CA GLY A 258 -12.86 20.30 -12.88
C GLY A 258 -12.57 18.89 -12.31
N GLU A 259 -12.95 18.59 -11.08
CA GLU A 259 -12.97 17.21 -10.58
C GLU A 259 -14.21 16.50 -11.15
N GLU A 260 -13.98 15.60 -12.12
CA GLU A 260 -15.04 14.74 -12.65
C GLU A 260 -15.66 13.88 -11.55
N TYR A 261 -16.96 13.64 -11.69
CA TYR A 261 -17.76 12.86 -10.75
C TYR A 261 -17.16 11.47 -10.55
N MET A 262 -16.74 11.19 -9.33
CA MET A 262 -16.03 9.98 -8.90
C MET A 262 -16.63 8.64 -9.37
N PRO A 263 -17.97 8.41 -9.33
CA PRO A 263 -18.56 7.16 -9.81
C PRO A 263 -18.30 6.85 -11.27
N ALA A 264 -18.19 7.85 -12.15
CA ALA A 264 -18.00 7.62 -13.57
C ALA A 264 -16.62 7.04 -13.88
N ARG A 265 -15.54 7.61 -13.32
CA ARG A 265 -14.16 7.08 -13.51
C ARG A 265 -13.94 5.72 -12.92
N LEU A 266 -14.54 5.46 -11.77
CA LEU A 266 -14.50 4.15 -11.16
C LEU A 266 -15.21 3.12 -12.03
N PHE A 267 -16.39 3.48 -12.50
CA PHE A 267 -17.15 2.65 -13.42
C PHE A 267 -16.35 2.38 -14.70
N GLU A 268 -15.70 3.39 -15.27
CA GLU A 268 -14.82 3.25 -16.44
C GLU A 268 -13.65 2.31 -16.15
N GLN A 269 -13.00 2.41 -14.98
CA GLN A 269 -11.91 1.51 -14.60
C GLN A 269 -12.38 0.07 -14.44
N VAL A 270 -13.48 -0.15 -13.72
CA VAL A 270 -14.05 -1.50 -13.56
C VAL A 270 -14.50 -2.08 -14.90
N MET A 271 -15.07 -1.26 -15.79
CA MET A 271 -15.45 -1.69 -17.15
C MET A 271 -14.24 -2.02 -18.01
N PHE A 272 -13.16 -1.26 -17.86
CA PHE A 272 -11.90 -1.55 -18.56
C PHE A 272 -11.29 -2.89 -18.09
N ASP A 273 -11.18 -3.08 -16.77
CA ASP A 273 -10.67 -4.32 -16.17
C ASP A 273 -11.52 -5.55 -16.55
N LEU A 274 -12.83 -5.35 -16.66
CA LEU A 274 -13.77 -6.37 -17.12
C LEU A 274 -13.57 -6.73 -18.60
N ALA A 275 -13.37 -5.71 -19.44
CA ALA A 275 -13.13 -5.92 -20.86
C ALA A 275 -11.79 -6.65 -21.08
N GLU A 276 -10.75 -6.27 -20.35
CA GLU A 276 -9.45 -6.95 -20.38
C GLU A 276 -9.59 -8.42 -19.93
N PHE A 277 -10.30 -8.67 -18.83
CA PHE A 277 -10.56 -10.02 -18.35
C PHE A 277 -11.34 -10.88 -19.37
N LYS A 278 -12.38 -10.32 -19.99
CA LYS A 278 -13.14 -11.00 -21.05
C LYS A 278 -12.27 -11.31 -22.27
N GLN A 279 -11.44 -10.37 -22.69
CA GLN A 279 -10.52 -10.56 -23.80
C GLN A 279 -9.51 -11.67 -23.52
N ASP A 280 -8.93 -11.70 -22.33
CA ASP A 280 -8.04 -12.78 -21.89
C ASP A 280 -8.73 -14.14 -21.89
N MET A 281 -9.97 -14.21 -21.43
CA MET A 281 -10.77 -15.44 -21.44
C MET A 281 -11.05 -15.93 -22.86
N LEU A 282 -11.40 -15.03 -23.80
CA LEU A 282 -11.63 -15.35 -25.22
C LEU A 282 -10.37 -15.88 -25.92
N ILE A 283 -9.22 -15.24 -25.68
CA ILE A 283 -7.94 -15.67 -26.25
C ILE A 283 -7.59 -17.11 -25.82
N ARG A 284 -7.89 -17.44 -24.57
CA ARG A 284 -7.54 -18.75 -23.97
C ARG A 284 -8.56 -19.85 -24.24
N ASN A 285 -9.80 -19.46 -24.53
CA ASN A 285 -10.90 -20.39 -24.83
C ASN A 285 -11.56 -20.02 -26.18
N PRO A 286 -10.91 -20.33 -27.32
CA PRO A 286 -11.38 -19.88 -28.63
C PRO A 286 -12.77 -20.39 -29.03
N GLY A 287 -13.32 -21.36 -28.30
CA GLY A 287 -14.66 -21.89 -28.52
C GLY A 287 -15.78 -21.12 -27.79
N TRP A 288 -15.40 -20.11 -27.01
CA TRP A 288 -16.38 -19.29 -26.30
C TRP A 288 -16.88 -18.17 -27.21
N ALA A 289 -18.18 -18.20 -27.54
CA ALA A 289 -18.84 -17.12 -28.26
C ALA A 289 -19.53 -16.20 -27.24
N GLU A 290 -19.33 -14.88 -27.37
CA GLU A 290 -20.09 -13.93 -26.57
C GLU A 290 -21.60 -14.16 -26.73
N PRO A 291 -22.38 -14.13 -25.65
CA PRO A 291 -23.85 -14.06 -25.75
C PRO A 291 -24.22 -12.72 -26.42
N SER A 292 -24.91 -12.80 -27.56
CA SER A 292 -25.11 -11.68 -28.48
C SER A 292 -26.06 -10.57 -28.03
N ASP A 293 -26.67 -10.62 -26.84
CA ASP A 293 -27.79 -9.73 -26.47
C ASP A 293 -27.80 -9.24 -25.00
N ALA A 294 -26.69 -8.85 -24.41
CA ALA A 294 -26.69 -8.17 -23.11
C ALA A 294 -26.88 -6.66 -23.28
N LYS A 295 -28.11 -6.18 -23.16
CA LYS A 295 -28.41 -4.75 -23.13
C LYS A 295 -27.98 -4.13 -21.81
N ASP A 296 -27.16 -3.08 -21.94
CA ASP A 296 -26.72 -2.06 -21.00
C ASP A 296 -27.54 -1.91 -19.71
N ASN A 297 -26.89 -1.98 -18.58
CA ASN A 297 -27.13 -1.48 -17.21
C ASN A 297 -27.14 -2.51 -16.06
N GLN A 298 -26.96 -3.79 -16.31
CA GLN A 298 -26.76 -4.82 -15.27
C GLN A 298 -25.38 -5.51 -15.37
N VAL A 299 -24.44 -4.85 -16.01
CA VAL A 299 -23.24 -5.46 -16.60
C VAL A 299 -22.23 -5.99 -15.57
N GLN A 300 -22.09 -5.35 -14.41
CA GLN A 300 -21.04 -5.73 -13.44
C GLN A 300 -21.36 -7.01 -12.67
N THR A 301 -22.57 -7.11 -12.11
CA THR A 301 -23.03 -8.34 -11.44
C THR A 301 -23.11 -9.49 -12.43
N ASN A 302 -23.50 -9.21 -13.68
CA ASN A 302 -23.60 -10.19 -14.74
C ASN A 302 -22.23 -10.77 -15.13
N ALA A 303 -21.15 -10.00 -15.21
CA ALA A 303 -19.85 -10.51 -15.66
C ALA A 303 -19.23 -11.52 -14.67
N ILE A 304 -19.35 -11.28 -13.36
CA ILE A 304 -18.89 -12.23 -12.35
C ILE A 304 -19.78 -13.47 -12.36
N MET A 305 -21.11 -13.28 -12.46
CA MET A 305 -22.07 -14.37 -12.56
C MET A 305 -21.94 -15.12 -13.90
N GLU A 306 -21.63 -14.41 -14.98
CA GLU A 306 -21.31 -15.01 -16.29
C GLU A 306 -20.04 -15.87 -16.22
N PHE A 307 -19.01 -15.45 -15.45
CA PHE A 307 -17.82 -16.28 -15.25
C PHE A 307 -18.13 -17.55 -14.48
N VAL A 308 -18.96 -17.49 -13.42
CA VAL A 308 -19.41 -18.68 -12.68
C VAL A 308 -20.26 -19.57 -13.58
N ALA A 309 -21.20 -18.99 -14.34
CA ALA A 309 -22.04 -19.71 -15.31
C ALA A 309 -21.20 -20.28 -16.47
N LEU A 310 -20.20 -19.55 -16.94
CA LEU A 310 -19.25 -20.00 -17.95
C LEU A 310 -18.49 -21.25 -17.49
N ARG A 311 -17.98 -21.23 -16.25
CA ARG A 311 -17.33 -22.41 -15.65
C ARG A 311 -18.25 -23.63 -15.68
N GLU A 312 -19.52 -23.46 -15.30
CA GLU A 312 -20.51 -24.55 -15.32
C GLU A 312 -20.81 -25.01 -16.76
N THR A 313 -20.93 -24.07 -17.69
CA THR A 313 -21.25 -24.34 -19.10
C THR A 313 -20.08 -25.00 -19.82
N LEU A 314 -18.84 -24.57 -19.57
CA LEU A 314 -17.64 -25.13 -20.18
C LEU A 314 -17.12 -26.37 -19.43
N ALA A 315 -17.75 -26.74 -18.30
CA ALA A 315 -17.32 -27.85 -17.44
C ALA A 315 -15.82 -27.80 -17.12
N LEU A 316 -15.26 -26.57 -16.99
CA LEU A 316 -13.87 -26.37 -16.61
C LEU A 316 -13.64 -26.95 -15.22
N PRO A 317 -12.64 -27.83 -15.03
CA PRO A 317 -12.22 -28.24 -13.70
C PRO A 317 -11.87 -27.02 -12.85
N LEU A 318 -12.20 -27.05 -11.55
CA LEU A 318 -11.95 -25.94 -10.65
C LEU A 318 -10.47 -25.48 -10.68
N MET A 319 -9.55 -26.41 -10.78
CA MET A 319 -8.10 -26.13 -10.88
C MET A 319 -7.76 -25.32 -12.12
N GLU A 320 -8.36 -25.63 -13.26
CA GLU A 320 -8.15 -24.92 -14.52
C GLU A 320 -8.76 -23.50 -14.48
N ALA A 321 -9.92 -23.35 -13.83
CA ALA A 321 -10.50 -22.02 -13.59
C ALA A 321 -9.59 -21.14 -12.73
N ILE A 322 -9.03 -21.68 -11.65
CA ILE A 322 -8.07 -20.97 -10.79
C ILE A 322 -6.81 -20.60 -11.59
N ALA A 323 -6.25 -21.55 -12.37
CA ALA A 323 -5.08 -21.30 -13.21
C ALA A 323 -5.32 -20.14 -14.18
N THR A 324 -6.49 -20.10 -14.81
CA THR A 324 -6.85 -19.03 -15.76
C THR A 324 -6.95 -17.66 -15.06
N ILE A 325 -7.56 -17.59 -13.87
CA ILE A 325 -7.71 -16.35 -13.11
C ILE A 325 -6.35 -15.82 -12.61
N CYS A 326 -5.48 -16.72 -12.15
CA CYS A 326 -4.18 -16.37 -11.56
C CYS A 326 -3.09 -16.07 -12.61
N MET A 327 -3.39 -16.20 -13.91
CA MET A 327 -2.38 -15.91 -14.94
C MET A 327 -1.93 -14.46 -14.92
N PRO A 328 -0.63 -14.19 -15.17
CA PRO A 328 -0.10 -12.85 -15.30
C PRO A 328 -0.88 -12.00 -16.31
N THR A 329 -1.09 -10.74 -15.99
CA THR A 329 -1.77 -9.76 -16.85
C THR A 329 -0.84 -8.64 -17.23
N THR A 330 -1.26 -7.77 -18.13
CA THR A 330 -0.62 -6.48 -18.41
C THR A 330 -0.92 -5.44 -17.32
N TYR A 331 -1.84 -5.76 -16.38
CA TYR A 331 -2.16 -4.87 -15.28
C TYR A 331 -0.93 -4.62 -14.42
N GLN A 332 -0.56 -3.34 -14.30
CA GLN A 332 0.51 -2.88 -13.43
C GLN A 332 -0.09 -1.93 -12.40
N MET A 333 -0.15 -2.38 -11.17
CA MET A 333 -0.54 -1.53 -10.06
C MET A 333 0.45 -0.36 -9.94
N GLY A 334 -0.07 0.86 -9.77
CA GLY A 334 0.78 2.02 -9.52
C GLY A 334 1.25 2.81 -10.74
N GLU A 335 0.73 2.55 -11.95
CA GLU A 335 1.07 3.37 -13.13
C GLU A 335 0.70 4.85 -12.95
N SER A 336 -0.41 5.15 -12.27
CA SER A 336 -0.80 6.52 -11.94
C SER A 336 0.22 7.20 -11.00
N VAL A 337 0.75 6.45 -10.03
CA VAL A 337 1.80 6.94 -9.11
C VAL A 337 3.10 7.20 -9.89
N ALA A 338 3.51 6.26 -10.72
CA ALA A 338 4.70 6.43 -11.57
C ALA A 338 4.57 7.63 -12.50
N ALA A 339 3.43 7.78 -13.18
CA ALA A 339 3.16 8.93 -14.04
C ALA A 339 3.21 10.26 -13.27
N GLY A 340 2.67 10.27 -12.03
CA GLY A 340 2.76 11.41 -11.12
C GLY A 340 4.19 11.76 -10.75
N MET A 341 4.98 10.77 -10.33
CA MET A 341 6.39 10.95 -9.96
C MET A 341 7.25 11.38 -11.15
N HIS A 342 7.01 10.81 -12.34
CA HIS A 342 7.67 11.27 -13.57
C HIS A 342 7.34 12.72 -13.91
N LYS A 343 6.09 13.15 -13.65
CA LYS A 343 5.70 14.56 -13.84
C LYS A 343 6.43 15.47 -12.85
N VAL A 344 6.58 15.09 -11.59
CA VAL A 344 7.36 15.84 -10.59
C VAL A 344 8.80 16.02 -11.07
N LEU A 345 9.46 14.91 -11.46
CA LEU A 345 10.85 14.94 -11.98
C LEU A 345 11.00 15.82 -13.22
N ARG A 346 10.08 15.73 -14.19
CA ARG A 346 10.15 16.54 -15.41
C ARG A 346 9.94 18.02 -15.14
N ASN A 347 9.14 18.38 -14.14
CA ASN A 347 8.84 19.77 -13.78
C ASN A 347 9.92 20.42 -12.93
N ASP A 348 10.76 19.65 -12.25
CA ASP A 348 11.88 20.15 -11.45
C ASP A 348 13.20 19.48 -11.89
N PRO A 349 13.96 20.13 -12.78
CA PRO A 349 15.21 19.59 -13.29
C PRO A 349 16.34 19.52 -12.24
N THR A 350 16.14 20.12 -11.06
CA THR A 350 17.11 20.01 -9.94
C THR A 350 16.99 18.69 -9.22
N LEU A 351 15.85 18.00 -9.36
CA LEU A 351 15.63 16.70 -8.75
C LEU A 351 16.39 15.61 -9.55
N ARG A 352 17.04 14.73 -8.84
CA ARG A 352 17.63 13.49 -9.36
C ARG A 352 16.78 12.28 -9.02
N TYR A 353 16.15 12.30 -7.86
CA TYR A 353 15.37 11.18 -7.35
C TYR A 353 14.00 11.60 -6.85
N CYS A 354 12.97 10.85 -7.27
CA CYS A 354 11.67 10.80 -6.61
C CYS A 354 11.49 9.41 -6.00
N ILE A 355 11.07 9.36 -4.73
CA ILE A 355 10.89 8.11 -3.99
C ILE A 355 9.47 8.04 -3.49
N ALA A 356 8.77 6.92 -3.76
CA ALA A 356 7.41 6.66 -3.28
C ALA A 356 7.26 5.26 -2.66
N GLY A 357 6.11 5.01 -2.04
CA GLY A 357 5.57 3.74 -1.56
C GLY A 357 4.22 3.46 -2.22
N HIS A 358 3.20 3.10 -1.40
CA HIS A 358 1.79 2.97 -1.75
C HIS A 358 1.43 1.82 -2.69
N THR A 359 2.24 1.54 -3.70
CA THR A 359 1.90 0.54 -4.72
C THR A 359 2.24 -0.88 -4.31
N HIS A 360 2.97 -1.05 -3.22
CA HIS A 360 3.50 -2.31 -2.70
C HIS A 360 4.43 -3.06 -3.68
N MET A 361 4.85 -2.42 -4.78
CA MET A 361 5.70 -3.02 -5.81
C MET A 361 7.01 -2.24 -5.92
N ALA A 362 8.14 -2.95 -5.80
CA ALA A 362 9.44 -2.34 -6.04
C ALA A 362 9.57 -1.90 -7.50
N ARG A 363 10.01 -0.66 -7.71
CA ARG A 363 10.15 -0.10 -9.05
C ARG A 363 11.34 0.83 -9.16
N ILE A 364 12.05 0.76 -10.28
CA ILE A 364 13.15 1.64 -10.63
C ILE A 364 12.93 2.11 -12.07
N ASP A 365 12.58 3.40 -12.24
CA ASP A 365 12.33 3.99 -13.55
C ASP A 365 13.34 5.10 -13.83
N PRO A 366 14.43 4.83 -14.55
CA PRO A 366 15.32 5.89 -15.05
C PRO A 366 14.59 6.70 -16.14
N ILE A 367 14.60 8.01 -16.02
CA ILE A 367 14.05 8.94 -17.01
C ILE A 367 15.13 9.95 -17.43
N ASN A 368 14.87 10.71 -18.49
CA ASN A 368 15.80 11.71 -19.02
C ASN A 368 17.21 11.15 -19.26
N ASN A 369 17.29 9.97 -19.91
CA ASN A 369 18.54 9.25 -20.17
C ASN A 369 19.32 8.89 -18.88
N GLY A 370 18.61 8.58 -17.80
CA GLY A 370 19.20 8.20 -16.51
C GLY A 370 19.65 9.37 -15.63
N ALA A 371 19.41 10.62 -16.07
CA ALA A 371 19.75 11.79 -15.24
C ALA A 371 18.82 11.91 -14.02
N GLN A 372 17.62 11.36 -14.11
CA GLN A 372 16.62 11.36 -13.05
C GLN A 372 16.04 9.94 -12.88
N THR A 373 15.65 9.57 -11.66
CA THR A 373 15.13 8.23 -11.40
C THR A 373 13.95 8.29 -10.42
N TYR A 374 12.88 7.59 -10.77
CA TYR A 374 11.80 7.25 -9.84
C TYR A 374 12.12 5.91 -9.17
N LEU A 375 11.94 5.85 -7.84
CA LEU A 375 12.11 4.66 -7.02
C LEU A 375 10.83 4.41 -6.22
N ASN A 376 10.41 3.13 -6.10
CA ASN A 376 9.32 2.75 -5.19
C ASN A 376 9.83 1.69 -4.20
N THR A 377 9.60 1.92 -2.91
CA THR A 377 10.11 1.11 -1.81
C THR A 377 9.30 -0.15 -1.52
N ALA A 378 8.33 -0.48 -2.37
CA ALA A 378 7.44 -1.63 -2.19
C ALA A 378 6.68 -1.60 -0.87
N SER A 379 6.56 -2.75 -0.19
CA SER A 379 5.86 -2.90 1.08
C SER A 379 6.69 -3.74 2.05
N TRP A 380 6.46 -3.53 3.34
CA TRP A 380 7.04 -4.35 4.42
C TRP A 380 6.04 -5.39 4.97
N THR A 381 4.98 -5.68 4.22
CA THR A 381 4.01 -6.72 4.58
C THR A 381 4.38 -8.08 3.97
N THR A 382 3.81 -9.16 4.51
CA THR A 382 3.93 -10.50 3.92
C THR A 382 3.34 -10.51 2.50
N ARG A 383 4.04 -11.10 1.53
CA ARG A 383 3.59 -11.25 0.15
C ARG A 383 3.65 -12.71 -0.30
N VAL A 384 2.64 -13.14 -1.03
CA VAL A 384 2.53 -14.50 -1.55
C VAL A 384 2.40 -14.49 -3.07
N ALA A 385 3.07 -15.43 -3.72
CA ALA A 385 3.01 -15.51 -5.18
C ALA A 385 1.62 -15.93 -5.67
N LEU A 386 1.20 -15.34 -6.79
CA LEU A 386 0.12 -15.93 -7.57
C LEU A 386 0.54 -17.35 -8.01
N PRO A 387 -0.29 -18.37 -7.77
CA PRO A 387 0.05 -19.72 -8.16
C PRO A 387 0.10 -19.86 -9.68
N VAL A 388 1.16 -20.50 -10.19
CA VAL A 388 1.24 -20.88 -11.59
C VAL A 388 0.48 -22.22 -11.81
N PRO A 389 0.10 -22.58 -13.06
CA PRO A 389 -0.73 -23.76 -13.32
C PRO A 389 -0.23 -25.04 -12.66
N ASP A 390 1.07 -25.28 -12.67
CA ASP A 390 1.69 -26.49 -12.08
C ASP A 390 1.69 -26.50 -10.54
N GLU A 391 1.50 -25.35 -9.90
CA GLU A 391 1.39 -25.22 -8.44
C GLU A 391 -0.04 -25.44 -7.93
N ILE A 392 -1.05 -25.48 -8.83
CA ILE A 392 -2.46 -25.62 -8.45
C ILE A 392 -2.80 -27.09 -8.24
N THR A 393 -2.61 -27.52 -7.00
CA THR A 393 -2.93 -28.89 -6.55
C THR A 393 -4.27 -28.93 -5.81
N THR A 394 -4.78 -30.13 -5.56
CA THR A 394 -5.98 -30.35 -4.75
C THR A 394 -5.83 -29.76 -3.36
N GLU A 395 -4.64 -29.87 -2.78
CA GLU A 395 -4.29 -29.33 -1.46
C GLU A 395 -4.32 -27.81 -1.46
N LEU A 396 -3.74 -27.16 -2.50
CA LEU A 396 -3.81 -25.72 -2.65
C LEU A 396 -5.25 -25.23 -2.82
N VAL A 397 -6.06 -25.92 -3.62
CA VAL A 397 -7.50 -25.57 -3.80
C VAL A 397 -8.26 -25.68 -2.48
N ALA A 398 -7.99 -26.72 -1.67
CA ALA A 398 -8.59 -26.87 -0.36
C ALA A 398 -8.18 -25.72 0.58
N TRP A 399 -6.90 -25.33 0.55
CA TRP A 399 -6.38 -24.21 1.33
C TRP A 399 -6.97 -22.88 0.86
N LEU A 400 -7.04 -22.60 -0.43
CA LEU A 400 -7.64 -21.36 -0.97
C LEU A 400 -9.11 -21.21 -0.55
N ARG A 401 -9.82 -22.31 -0.38
CA ARG A 401 -11.22 -22.32 0.07
C ARG A 401 -11.37 -22.05 1.56
N GLN A 402 -10.44 -22.53 2.38
CA GLN A 402 -10.40 -22.36 3.84
C GLN A 402 -8.95 -22.08 4.29
N PRO A 403 -8.46 -20.87 4.07
CA PRO A 403 -7.06 -20.56 4.33
C PRO A 403 -6.74 -20.60 5.82
N ASN A 404 -5.63 -21.27 6.14
CA ASN A 404 -4.99 -21.15 7.45
C ASN A 404 -3.76 -20.26 7.29
N TRP A 405 -3.85 -19.00 7.73
CA TRP A 405 -2.78 -18.03 7.56
C TRP A 405 -1.54 -18.30 8.40
N GLN A 406 -1.65 -19.14 9.43
CA GLN A 406 -0.48 -19.63 10.19
C GLN A 406 0.33 -20.69 9.41
N HIS A 407 -0.28 -21.31 8.39
CA HIS A 407 0.34 -22.33 7.54
C HIS A 407 0.01 -22.01 6.07
N ILE A 408 0.71 -21.02 5.52
CA ILE A 408 0.48 -20.52 4.17
C ILE A 408 0.92 -21.58 3.15
N ALA A 409 -0.03 -22.01 2.29
CA ALA A 409 0.24 -22.98 1.23
C ALA A 409 0.77 -22.33 -0.06
N LEU A 410 0.66 -21.00 -0.19
CA LEU A 410 1.22 -20.24 -1.29
C LEU A 410 2.71 -19.97 -1.05
N ARG A 411 3.47 -19.83 -2.13
CA ARG A 411 4.90 -19.54 -2.06
C ARG A 411 5.11 -18.13 -1.52
N ASP A 412 5.90 -18.01 -0.45
CA ASP A 412 6.32 -16.73 0.12
C ASP A 412 7.28 -16.02 -0.86
N VAL A 413 6.94 -14.78 -1.20
CA VAL A 413 7.75 -13.89 -2.05
C VAL A 413 8.02 -12.54 -1.38
N THR A 414 7.87 -12.49 -0.06
CA THR A 414 8.11 -11.30 0.74
C THR A 414 9.51 -10.75 0.52
N GLN A 415 9.59 -9.49 0.10
CA GLN A 415 10.83 -8.76 -0.04
C GLN A 415 10.73 -7.44 0.73
N LEU A 416 11.51 -7.32 1.81
CA LEU A 416 11.53 -6.11 2.61
C LEU A 416 12.52 -5.11 1.98
N VAL A 417 11.96 -4.19 1.20
CA VAL A 417 12.71 -3.24 0.37
C VAL A 417 12.93 -1.93 1.12
N PHE A 418 14.12 -1.36 0.96
CA PHE A 418 14.40 -0.01 1.39
C PHE A 418 15.17 0.77 0.33
N ALA A 419 14.96 2.09 0.28
CA ALA A 419 15.83 2.96 -0.50
C ALA A 419 16.95 3.49 0.40
N LEU A 420 18.18 3.47 -0.14
CA LEU A 420 19.36 4.05 0.48
C LEU A 420 19.80 5.26 -0.34
N VAL A 421 19.79 6.43 0.28
CA VAL A 421 20.28 7.68 -0.32
C VAL A 421 21.53 8.13 0.45
N ASN A 422 22.63 8.32 -0.26
CA ASN A 422 23.86 8.88 0.30
C ASN A 422 24.19 10.21 -0.37
N ALA A 423 24.58 11.18 0.42
CA ALA A 423 25.04 12.49 -0.04
C ALA A 423 26.25 12.96 0.77
N THR A 424 27.09 13.72 0.08
CA THR A 424 28.18 14.50 0.69
C THR A 424 27.99 15.97 0.34
N THR A 425 28.68 16.86 1.04
CA THR A 425 28.62 18.31 0.73
C THR A 425 29.09 18.66 -0.67
N ASP A 426 29.90 17.79 -1.28
CA ASP A 426 30.65 18.12 -2.51
C ASP A 426 30.20 17.30 -3.71
N GLU A 427 29.31 16.30 -3.51
CA GLU A 427 28.84 15.42 -4.58
C GLU A 427 27.32 15.34 -4.61
N PRO A 428 26.73 15.20 -5.80
CA PRO A 428 25.29 14.93 -5.93
C PRO A 428 24.89 13.66 -5.21
N SER A 429 23.62 13.60 -4.77
CA SER A 429 23.07 12.41 -4.11
C SER A 429 23.16 11.16 -4.99
N SER A 430 23.35 10.02 -4.36
CA SER A 430 23.18 8.71 -4.98
C SER A 430 22.05 7.96 -4.27
N ALA A 431 21.14 7.33 -5.03
CA ALA A 431 20.04 6.55 -4.47
C ALA A 431 19.92 5.20 -5.19
N SER A 432 19.56 4.16 -4.44
CA SER A 432 19.30 2.82 -4.96
C SER A 432 18.34 2.08 -4.05
N LEU A 433 17.63 1.11 -4.61
CA LEU A 433 16.81 0.17 -3.84
C LEU A 433 17.62 -1.06 -3.43
N TYR A 434 17.32 -1.55 -2.25
CA TYR A 434 17.91 -2.75 -1.68
C TYR A 434 16.85 -3.64 -1.07
N VAL A 435 17.03 -4.95 -1.15
CA VAL A 435 16.27 -5.93 -0.37
C VAL A 435 17.10 -6.30 0.85
N TRP A 436 16.47 -6.32 2.02
CA TRP A 436 17.08 -6.90 3.20
C TRP A 436 16.92 -8.43 3.15
N GLU A 437 18.02 -9.14 3.10
CA GLU A 437 18.05 -10.61 3.03
C GLU A 437 18.17 -11.21 4.42
N GLY A 438 17.48 -10.71 5.39
CA GLY A 438 17.23 -11.18 6.72
C GLY A 438 18.30 -11.99 7.46
N GLY A 439 18.27 -11.95 8.79
CA GLY A 439 19.10 -12.71 9.67
C GLY A 439 20.20 -11.91 10.35
N ILE A 440 20.89 -12.57 11.28
CA ILE A 440 21.93 -12.02 12.17
C ILE A 440 23.13 -11.45 11.39
N ASN A 441 23.35 -11.89 10.15
CA ASN A 441 24.50 -11.51 9.34
C ASN A 441 24.35 -10.20 8.56
N ARG A 442 23.23 -9.48 8.70
CA ARG A 442 23.03 -8.12 8.17
C ARG A 442 23.29 -8.01 6.67
N ASN A 443 22.79 -8.94 5.87
CA ASN A 443 22.95 -8.93 4.43
C ASN A 443 21.85 -8.12 3.76
N TYR A 444 22.24 -7.29 2.81
CA TYR A 444 21.32 -6.62 1.91
C TYR A 444 21.87 -6.67 0.49
N ARG A 445 20.99 -6.78 -0.47
CA ARG A 445 21.34 -6.89 -1.88
C ARG A 445 20.69 -5.72 -2.64
N LYS A 446 21.49 -5.08 -3.50
CA LYS A 446 20.99 -4.06 -4.42
C LYS A 446 20.02 -4.69 -5.42
N ILE A 447 18.88 -4.01 -5.66
CA ILE A 447 17.99 -4.33 -6.77
C ILE A 447 18.60 -3.71 -8.03
N GLU A 448 18.83 -4.53 -9.04
CA GLU A 448 19.31 -4.11 -10.35
C GLU A 448 18.10 -3.95 -11.30
N VAL A 449 18.21 -3.01 -12.27
CA VAL A 449 17.18 -2.71 -13.29
C VAL A 449 17.17 -3.81 -14.35
#